data_e3e9f23641522efc843846a9e0f1794c
#
_entry.id   e3e9f23641522efc843846a9e0f1794c
#
_cell.length_a   1.000
_cell.length_b   1.000
_cell.length_c   1.000
_cell.angle_alpha   90.00
_cell.angle_beta   90.00
_cell.angle_gamma   90.00
#
_symmetry.space_group_name_H-M   'P 1'
#
loop_
_entity.id
_entity.type
_entity.pdbx_description
1 polymer ?
#
loop_
_entity_poly.entity_id
_entity_poly.type
_entity_poly.pdbx_seq_one_letter_code
_entity_poly.pdbx_strand_id
1 'polypeptide(L)'
;INPTEALVSIDINSGRSTKEHGIEATALNTNLEAAREIARQLRLRDMAGLVVIDFIDMEYSSNIRKVEKAMKDALKNDRARIQVGRISGFGLMEMSRQRLRTGVLEATTRACPHCDGTGLVRTASSAGLSALRLIEDEAAKGKGSIIRLGASTEAAIYLLNAKRADLREIEQRYGVTVEVVPEGEEEGAKMSISS
;
A
#
# COMPACT_ATOMS: atom_id res chain seq x y z
N ILE A 1 -1.17 3.00 11.50
CA ILE A 1 0.25 3.32 11.23
C ILE A 1 0.71 2.43 10.10
N ASN A 2 0.97 3.00 8.94
CA ASN A 2 1.31 2.28 7.72
C ASN A 2 2.66 2.77 7.17
N PRO A 3 3.70 1.94 7.18
CA PRO A 3 4.91 2.23 6.45
C PRO A 3 4.63 2.11 4.95
N THR A 4 5.06 3.12 4.20
CA THR A 4 5.06 3.11 2.73
C THR A 4 6.51 3.03 2.23
N GLU A 5 6.71 2.99 0.92
CA GLU A 5 8.05 3.01 0.34
C GLU A 5 8.86 4.26 0.75
N ALA A 6 8.20 5.41 0.83
CA ALA A 6 8.86 6.70 1.04
C ALA A 6 8.76 7.24 2.47
N LEU A 7 7.69 6.94 3.18
CA LEU A 7 7.41 7.52 4.49
C LEU A 7 6.50 6.62 5.34
N VAL A 8 6.35 6.96 6.62
CA VAL A 8 5.36 6.37 7.50
C VAL A 8 4.15 7.29 7.56
N SER A 9 2.98 6.80 7.17
CA SER A 9 1.71 7.51 7.32
C SER A 9 0.96 7.03 8.56
N ILE A 10 0.40 7.98 9.31
CA ILE A 10 -0.38 7.71 10.52
C ILE A 10 -1.70 8.45 10.41
N ASP A 11 -2.79 7.72 10.37
CA ASP A 11 -4.14 8.21 10.39
C ASP A 11 -4.74 8.02 11.80
N ILE A 12 -5.47 9.02 12.31
CA ILE A 12 -6.08 9.02 13.62
C ILE A 12 -7.59 8.94 13.46
N ASN A 13 -8.17 7.91 14.07
CA ASN A 13 -9.60 7.69 14.04
C ASN A 13 -10.18 7.81 15.46
N SER A 14 -11.27 8.57 15.60
CA SER A 14 -11.98 8.75 16.87
C SER A 14 -12.70 7.49 17.37
N GLY A 15 -12.90 6.51 16.53
CA GLY A 15 -13.59 5.27 16.86
C GLY A 15 -15.01 5.54 17.40
N ARG A 16 -15.33 4.91 18.54
CA ARG A 16 -16.64 5.05 19.21
C ARG A 16 -16.69 6.15 20.26
N SER A 17 -15.72 7.04 20.32
CA SER A 17 -15.62 8.11 21.33
C SER A 17 -16.64 9.24 21.17
N THR A 18 -17.79 8.99 20.60
CA THR A 18 -18.86 10.00 20.36
C THR A 18 -19.64 10.40 21.62
N LYS A 19 -19.20 9.98 22.83
CA LYS A 19 -19.93 10.20 24.08
C LYS A 19 -19.59 11.51 24.80
N GLU A 20 -18.60 12.27 24.35
CA GLU A 20 -18.24 13.52 25.01
C GLU A 20 -19.05 14.71 24.46
N HIS A 21 -19.27 15.70 25.32
CA HIS A 21 -20.08 16.90 25.04
C HIS A 21 -19.37 17.86 24.08
N GLY A 22 -19.28 17.50 22.79
CA GLY A 22 -18.78 18.35 21.71
C GLY A 22 -17.73 17.69 20.84
N ILE A 23 -17.88 17.90 19.54
CA ILE A 23 -16.99 17.34 18.51
C ILE A 23 -15.55 17.80 18.73
N GLU A 24 -15.34 19.07 19.05
CA GLU A 24 -14.01 19.65 19.28
C GLU A 24 -13.32 19.07 20.52
N ALA A 25 -14.05 18.85 21.62
CA ALA A 25 -13.49 18.22 22.84
C ALA A 25 -13.07 16.77 22.55
N THR A 26 -13.87 16.04 21.82
CA THR A 26 -13.56 14.67 21.40
C THR A 26 -12.31 14.64 20.50
N ALA A 27 -12.23 15.53 19.51
CA ALA A 27 -11.07 15.66 18.62
C ALA A 27 -9.79 15.96 19.41
N LEU A 28 -9.85 16.93 20.34
CA LEU A 28 -8.71 17.29 21.17
C LEU A 28 -8.24 16.10 22.03
N ASN A 29 -9.15 15.43 22.75
CA ASN A 29 -8.81 14.33 23.64
C ASN A 29 -8.21 13.15 22.86
N THR A 30 -8.82 12.78 21.73
CA THR A 30 -8.31 11.72 20.84
C THR A 30 -6.92 12.08 20.29
N ASN A 31 -6.72 13.30 19.84
CA ASN A 31 -5.42 13.76 19.33
C ASN A 31 -4.33 13.78 20.41
N LEU A 32 -4.68 14.16 21.67
CA LEU A 32 -3.76 14.13 22.80
C LEU A 32 -3.35 12.71 23.20
N GLU A 33 -4.29 11.76 23.15
CA GLU A 33 -4.02 10.34 23.37
C GLU A 33 -3.15 9.78 22.24
N ALA A 34 -3.52 10.07 21.00
CA ALA A 34 -2.79 9.65 19.82
C ALA A 34 -1.33 10.14 19.82
N ALA A 35 -1.08 11.40 20.21
CA ALA A 35 0.27 11.95 20.26
C ALA A 35 1.19 11.15 21.21
N ARG A 36 0.68 10.73 22.35
CA ARG A 36 1.43 9.89 23.32
C ARG A 36 1.68 8.50 22.78
N GLU A 37 0.65 7.88 22.20
CA GLU A 37 0.75 6.52 21.66
C GLU A 37 1.63 6.46 20.41
N ILE A 38 1.56 7.45 19.51
CA ILE A 38 2.44 7.56 18.35
C ILE A 38 3.91 7.59 18.79
N ALA A 39 4.25 8.48 19.75
CA ALA A 39 5.61 8.55 20.27
C ALA A 39 6.08 7.22 20.87
N ARG A 40 5.19 6.49 21.54
CA ARG A 40 5.47 5.16 22.08
C ARG A 40 5.71 4.14 20.96
N GLN A 41 4.86 4.11 19.94
CA GLN A 41 4.94 3.17 18.81
C GLN A 41 6.17 3.41 17.94
N LEU A 42 6.55 4.66 17.71
CA LEU A 42 7.78 4.98 16.98
C LEU A 42 9.02 4.35 17.65
N ARG A 43 9.08 4.39 18.99
CA ARG A 43 10.16 3.76 19.76
C ARG A 43 10.09 2.23 19.73
N LEU A 44 8.89 1.66 19.95
CA LEU A 44 8.71 0.20 20.02
C LEU A 44 9.00 -0.50 18.70
N ARG A 45 8.61 0.13 17.61
CA ARG A 45 8.76 -0.43 16.26
C ARG A 45 10.03 0.04 15.55
N ASP A 46 10.83 0.89 16.18
CA ASP A 46 12.02 1.54 15.58
C ASP A 46 11.71 2.20 14.22
N MET A 47 10.56 2.85 14.12
CA MET A 47 10.16 3.56 12.92
C MET A 47 11.00 4.81 12.73
N ALA A 48 11.55 5.01 11.54
CA ALA A 48 12.46 6.11 11.23
C ALA A 48 12.18 6.68 9.83
N GLY A 49 12.81 7.79 9.53
CA GLY A 49 12.60 8.53 8.29
C GLY A 49 11.52 9.58 8.45
N LEU A 50 10.85 9.92 7.37
CA LEU A 50 9.75 10.88 7.36
C LEU A 50 8.47 10.21 7.88
N VAL A 51 7.79 10.89 8.78
CA VAL A 51 6.50 10.45 9.35
C VAL A 51 5.50 11.57 9.15
N VAL A 52 4.36 11.25 8.56
CA VAL A 52 3.24 12.18 8.38
C VAL A 52 2.07 11.68 9.21
N ILE A 53 1.53 12.55 10.06
CA ILE A 53 0.44 12.26 10.98
C ILE A 53 -0.75 13.09 10.57
N ASP A 54 -1.88 12.42 10.31
CA ASP A 54 -3.17 13.04 10.03
C ASP A 54 -3.97 13.13 11.34
N PHE A 55 -3.97 14.32 11.96
CA PHE A 55 -4.72 14.58 13.19
C PHE A 55 -6.18 14.88 12.86
N ILE A 56 -7.07 14.52 13.77
CA ILE A 56 -8.48 14.90 13.65
C ILE A 56 -8.57 16.43 13.65
N ASP A 57 -9.33 16.97 12.70
CA ASP A 57 -9.49 18.41 12.53
C ASP A 57 -9.96 19.09 13.82
N MET A 58 -9.33 20.22 14.14
CA MET A 58 -9.63 21.06 15.28
C MET A 58 -9.82 22.51 14.83
N GLU A 59 -10.89 23.15 15.30
CA GLU A 59 -11.21 24.53 14.93
C GLU A 59 -10.36 25.55 15.71
N TYR A 60 -10.06 25.25 16.98
CA TYR A 60 -9.39 26.20 17.86
C TYR A 60 -7.86 26.06 17.81
N SER A 61 -7.17 27.12 17.42
CA SER A 61 -5.70 27.17 17.40
C SER A 61 -5.06 26.88 18.77
N SER A 62 -5.78 27.15 19.87
CA SER A 62 -5.34 26.81 21.21
C SER A 62 -5.26 25.29 21.43
N ASN A 63 -6.18 24.51 20.84
CA ASN A 63 -6.20 23.06 20.91
C ASN A 63 -5.10 22.46 20.03
N ILE A 64 -4.91 23.00 18.83
CA ILE A 64 -3.79 22.62 17.96
C ILE A 64 -2.46 22.74 18.70
N ARG A 65 -2.20 23.87 19.36
CA ARG A 65 -0.98 24.09 20.16
C ARG A 65 -0.83 23.09 21.32
N LYS A 66 -1.95 22.66 21.95
CA LYS A 66 -1.91 21.63 23.01
C LYS A 66 -1.44 20.29 22.45
N VAL A 67 -1.94 19.88 21.27
CA VAL A 67 -1.54 18.64 20.60
C VAL A 67 -0.08 18.70 20.17
N GLU A 68 0.35 19.80 19.54
CA GLU A 68 1.76 20.02 19.18
C GLU A 68 2.69 19.91 20.39
N LYS A 69 2.31 20.53 21.50
CA LYS A 69 3.05 20.45 22.77
C LYS A 69 3.09 19.02 23.30
N ALA A 70 1.94 18.33 23.33
CA ALA A 70 1.85 16.96 23.80
C ALA A 70 2.75 16.02 22.99
N MET A 71 2.78 16.19 21.66
CA MET A 71 3.66 15.41 20.81
C MET A 71 5.14 15.66 21.10
N LYS A 72 5.55 16.92 21.21
CA LYS A 72 6.92 17.30 21.60
C LYS A 72 7.31 16.76 22.96
N ASP A 73 6.40 16.84 23.94
CA ASP A 73 6.65 16.31 25.27
C ASP A 73 6.76 14.79 25.32
N ALA A 74 5.95 14.07 24.53
CA ALA A 74 6.00 12.61 24.44
C ALA A 74 7.29 12.11 23.74
N LEU A 75 7.89 12.91 22.89
CA LEU A 75 9.12 12.58 22.16
C LEU A 75 10.41 12.93 22.93
N LYS A 76 10.34 13.66 24.05
CA LYS A 76 11.53 14.09 24.81
C LYS A 76 12.42 12.93 25.27
N ASN A 77 11.84 11.78 25.53
CA ASN A 77 12.55 10.59 26.02
C ASN A 77 13.02 9.66 24.90
N ASP A 78 12.90 10.08 23.65
CA ASP A 78 13.44 9.32 22.52
C ASP A 78 14.92 9.58 22.36
N ARG A 79 15.70 8.50 22.16
CA ARG A 79 17.15 8.59 21.93
C ARG A 79 17.52 9.05 20.52
N ALA A 80 16.55 8.92 19.58
CA ALA A 80 16.74 9.34 18.21
C ALA A 80 16.67 10.87 18.10
N ARG A 81 17.44 11.42 17.18
CA ARG A 81 17.28 12.83 16.79
C ARG A 81 15.97 12.98 16.02
N ILE A 82 15.12 13.86 16.50
CA ILE A 82 13.79 14.09 15.92
C ILE A 82 13.62 15.57 15.59
N GLN A 83 13.06 15.83 14.43
CA GLN A 83 12.56 17.15 14.03
C GLN A 83 11.04 17.03 13.90
N VAL A 84 10.31 17.96 14.53
CA VAL A 84 8.84 17.98 14.54
C VAL A 84 8.36 19.31 14.00
N GLY A 85 7.52 19.25 12.96
CA GLY A 85 6.84 20.41 12.39
C GLY A 85 5.66 20.88 13.25
N ARG A 86 4.89 21.78 12.69
CA ARG A 86 3.59 22.22 13.23
C ARG A 86 2.48 21.45 12.52
N ILE A 87 1.29 21.45 13.10
CA ILE A 87 0.10 20.99 12.40
C ILE A 87 -0.27 22.04 11.35
N SER A 88 -0.33 21.62 10.09
CA SER A 88 -0.68 22.46 8.96
C SER A 88 -2.18 22.81 8.94
N GLY A 89 -2.58 23.72 8.06
CA GLY A 89 -4.00 24.01 7.82
C GLY A 89 -4.83 22.83 7.28
N PHE A 90 -4.16 21.75 6.90
CA PHE A 90 -4.78 20.50 6.46
C PHE A 90 -4.84 19.43 7.57
N GLY A 91 -4.56 19.77 8.83
CA GLY A 91 -4.52 18.79 9.93
C GLY A 91 -3.26 17.92 10.00
N LEU A 92 -2.33 18.07 9.05
CA LEU A 92 -1.15 17.23 8.92
C LEU A 92 0.02 17.73 9.74
N MET A 93 0.68 16.84 10.50
CA MET A 93 1.97 17.10 11.13
C MET A 93 3.05 16.26 10.46
N GLU A 94 4.09 16.94 10.01
CA GLU A 94 5.30 16.30 9.49
C GLU A 94 6.36 16.22 10.56
N MET A 95 7.04 15.09 10.63
CA MET A 95 8.21 14.90 11.48
C MET A 95 9.23 13.99 10.81
N SER A 96 10.50 14.15 11.19
CA SER A 96 11.55 13.21 10.82
C SER A 96 12.18 12.61 12.06
N ARG A 97 12.47 11.30 12.01
CA ARG A 97 13.12 10.57 13.08
C ARG A 97 14.35 9.85 12.53
N GLN A 98 15.49 10.06 13.17
CA GLN A 98 16.75 9.42 12.81
C GLN A 98 16.62 7.90 12.94
N ARG A 99 17.12 7.16 11.95
CA ARG A 99 17.25 5.70 12.02
C ARG A 99 18.39 5.34 12.95
N LEU A 100 18.08 4.61 14.01
CA LEU A 100 19.09 4.09 14.96
C LEU A 100 19.47 2.64 14.63
N ARG A 101 18.49 1.86 14.16
CA ARG A 101 18.64 0.45 13.76
C ARG A 101 17.55 0.08 12.75
N THR A 102 17.63 -1.12 12.21
CA THR A 102 16.58 -1.66 11.34
C THR A 102 15.25 -1.74 12.08
N GLY A 103 14.19 -1.24 11.48
CA GLY A 103 12.84 -1.29 12.05
C GLY A 103 12.37 -2.72 12.27
N VAL A 104 11.53 -2.94 13.29
CA VAL A 104 11.02 -4.29 13.63
C VAL A 104 10.32 -4.93 12.43
N LEU A 105 9.48 -4.17 11.72
CA LEU A 105 8.76 -4.68 10.56
C LEU A 105 9.73 -5.11 9.45
N GLU A 106 10.71 -4.27 9.13
CA GLU A 106 11.73 -4.55 8.11
C GLU A 106 12.58 -5.77 8.44
N ALA A 107 12.88 -5.98 9.74
CA ALA A 107 13.67 -7.10 10.21
C ALA A 107 12.89 -8.43 10.25
N THR A 108 11.56 -8.40 10.34
CA THR A 108 10.74 -9.60 10.60
C THR A 108 9.83 -9.97 9.45
N THR A 109 9.75 -9.15 8.40
CA THR A 109 8.87 -9.39 7.25
C THR A 109 9.61 -9.30 5.92
N ARG A 110 9.00 -9.81 4.89
CA ARG A 110 9.45 -9.69 3.50
C ARG A 110 8.31 -9.19 2.63
N ALA A 111 8.62 -8.67 1.45
CA ALA A 111 7.58 -8.34 0.47
C ALA A 111 6.70 -9.56 0.19
N CYS A 112 5.40 -9.36 0.16
CA CYS A 112 4.45 -10.42 -0.16
C CYS A 112 4.60 -10.79 -1.65
N PRO A 113 4.92 -12.05 -1.99
CA PRO A 113 5.10 -12.45 -3.40
C PRO A 113 3.80 -12.34 -4.21
N HIS A 114 2.65 -12.30 -3.54
CA HIS A 114 1.33 -12.24 -4.15
C HIS A 114 0.98 -10.83 -4.67
N CYS A 115 1.33 -9.77 -3.92
CA CYS A 115 1.00 -8.39 -4.28
C CYS A 115 2.21 -7.45 -4.37
N ASP A 116 3.43 -7.97 -4.23
CA ASP A 116 4.69 -7.21 -4.18
C ASP A 116 4.66 -6.05 -3.15
N GLY A 117 3.90 -6.25 -2.06
CA GLY A 117 3.77 -5.27 -0.98
C GLY A 117 2.68 -4.21 -1.18
N THR A 118 1.96 -4.20 -2.30
CA THR A 118 0.91 -3.21 -2.58
C THR A 118 -0.38 -3.44 -1.81
N GLY A 119 -0.62 -4.67 -1.32
CA GLY A 119 -1.88 -5.07 -0.69
C GLY A 119 -3.06 -5.22 -1.66
N LEU A 120 -2.81 -5.05 -2.96
CA LEU A 120 -3.82 -5.14 -4.01
C LEU A 120 -3.35 -6.11 -5.09
N VAL A 121 -4.27 -6.90 -5.61
CA VAL A 121 -4.06 -7.78 -6.76
C VAL A 121 -5.05 -7.43 -7.87
N ARG A 122 -4.67 -7.69 -9.11
CA ARG A 122 -5.56 -7.47 -10.24
C ARG A 122 -6.72 -8.46 -10.21
N THR A 123 -7.91 -8.01 -10.59
CA THR A 123 -9.03 -8.92 -10.82
C THR A 123 -8.73 -9.83 -12.02
N ALA A 124 -9.35 -11.01 -12.06
CA ALA A 124 -9.19 -11.96 -13.16
C ALA A 124 -9.46 -11.33 -14.54
N SER A 125 -10.45 -10.45 -14.64
CA SER A 125 -10.78 -9.73 -15.89
C SER A 125 -9.66 -8.76 -16.29
N SER A 126 -9.11 -8.00 -15.34
CA SER A 126 -8.00 -7.07 -15.59
C SER A 126 -6.71 -7.81 -15.97
N ALA A 127 -6.43 -8.90 -15.28
CA ALA A 127 -5.31 -9.78 -15.60
C ALA A 127 -5.44 -10.41 -16.98
N GLY A 128 -6.64 -10.92 -17.32
CA GLY A 128 -6.93 -11.50 -18.62
C GLY A 128 -6.77 -10.52 -19.78
N LEU A 129 -7.20 -9.27 -19.63
CA LEU A 129 -6.97 -8.24 -20.65
C LEU A 129 -5.48 -7.90 -20.84
N SER A 130 -4.71 -7.88 -19.75
CA SER A 130 -3.26 -7.70 -19.83
C SER A 130 -2.59 -8.89 -20.53
N ALA A 131 -3.06 -10.10 -20.25
CA ALA A 131 -2.58 -11.32 -20.89
C ALA A 131 -2.81 -11.33 -22.40
N LEU A 132 -4.00 -10.91 -22.87
CA LEU A 132 -4.28 -10.80 -24.30
C LEU A 132 -3.29 -9.88 -25.01
N ARG A 133 -2.95 -8.73 -24.41
CA ARG A 133 -1.96 -7.81 -24.97
C ARG A 133 -0.57 -8.45 -25.06
N LEU A 134 -0.16 -9.16 -23.99
CA LEU A 134 1.13 -9.86 -23.99
C LEU A 134 1.18 -10.96 -25.08
N ILE A 135 0.10 -11.71 -25.25
CA ILE A 135 -0.01 -12.74 -26.31
C ILE A 135 0.09 -12.07 -27.70
N GLU A 136 -0.64 -10.98 -27.92
CA GLU A 136 -0.63 -10.27 -29.21
C GLU A 136 0.74 -9.66 -29.48
N ASP A 137 1.38 -9.05 -28.48
CA ASP A 137 2.73 -8.50 -28.61
C ASP A 137 3.77 -9.59 -28.96
N GLU A 138 3.66 -10.78 -28.34
CA GLU A 138 4.57 -11.90 -28.64
C GLU A 138 4.28 -12.51 -30.01
N ALA A 139 3.01 -12.67 -30.38
CA ALA A 139 2.59 -13.15 -31.70
C ALA A 139 3.12 -12.24 -32.82
N ALA A 140 3.08 -10.93 -32.62
CA ALA A 140 3.57 -9.94 -33.60
C ALA A 140 5.08 -10.03 -33.81
N LYS A 141 5.86 -10.58 -32.88
CA LYS A 141 7.32 -10.79 -33.05
C LYS A 141 7.67 -11.92 -34.02
N GLY A 142 6.73 -12.83 -34.28
CA GLY A 142 6.89 -13.93 -35.25
C GLY A 142 8.00 -14.92 -34.93
N LYS A 143 8.34 -15.12 -33.64
CA LYS A 143 9.46 -15.96 -33.20
C LYS A 143 9.15 -17.45 -33.14
N GLY A 144 7.88 -17.82 -32.99
CA GLY A 144 7.45 -19.20 -32.89
C GLY A 144 6.01 -19.39 -33.34
N SER A 145 5.60 -20.64 -33.52
CA SER A 145 4.23 -21.02 -33.91
C SER A 145 3.35 -21.36 -32.69
N ILE A 146 3.94 -21.52 -31.51
CA ILE A 146 3.26 -21.83 -30.27
C ILE A 146 3.64 -20.77 -29.24
N ILE A 147 2.65 -20.09 -28.67
CA ILE A 147 2.83 -19.11 -27.60
C ILE A 147 2.26 -19.71 -26.33
N ARG A 148 3.11 -19.88 -25.32
CA ARG A 148 2.70 -20.39 -24.01
C ARG A 148 2.61 -19.24 -23.01
N LEU A 149 1.41 -19.04 -22.45
CA LEU A 149 1.14 -18.06 -21.39
C LEU A 149 0.93 -18.78 -20.08
N GLY A 150 1.77 -18.54 -19.08
CA GLY A 150 1.53 -18.85 -17.68
C GLY A 150 0.75 -17.72 -17.01
N ALA A 151 -0.35 -18.03 -16.35
CA ALA A 151 -1.20 -17.07 -15.65
C ALA A 151 -1.83 -17.69 -14.40
N SER A 152 -2.35 -16.86 -13.49
CA SER A 152 -3.12 -17.35 -12.35
C SER A 152 -4.31 -18.19 -12.82
N THR A 153 -4.73 -19.16 -12.01
CA THR A 153 -5.86 -20.04 -12.34
C THR A 153 -7.12 -19.24 -12.69
N GLU A 154 -7.44 -18.18 -11.95
CA GLU A 154 -8.60 -17.33 -12.23
C GLU A 154 -8.49 -16.58 -13.56
N ALA A 155 -7.32 -16.06 -13.87
CA ALA A 155 -7.07 -15.37 -15.14
C ALA A 155 -7.12 -16.35 -16.33
N ALA A 156 -6.55 -17.55 -16.17
CA ALA A 156 -6.60 -18.61 -17.18
C ALA A 156 -8.06 -19.03 -17.47
N ILE A 157 -8.87 -19.25 -16.44
CA ILE A 157 -10.30 -19.59 -16.58
C ILE A 157 -11.04 -18.44 -17.28
N TYR A 158 -10.78 -17.19 -16.91
CA TYR A 158 -11.39 -16.03 -17.55
C TYR A 158 -11.02 -15.94 -19.03
N LEU A 159 -9.76 -16.11 -19.38
CA LEU A 159 -9.29 -16.09 -20.77
C LEU A 159 -9.97 -17.18 -21.63
N LEU A 160 -9.93 -18.41 -21.15
CA LEU A 160 -10.43 -19.57 -21.88
C LEU A 160 -11.96 -19.58 -22.02
N ASN A 161 -12.70 -18.97 -21.11
CA ASN A 161 -14.17 -18.94 -21.15
C ASN A 161 -14.71 -17.60 -21.69
N ALA A 162 -14.34 -16.48 -21.08
CA ALA A 162 -14.90 -15.18 -21.42
C ALA A 162 -14.20 -14.52 -22.62
N LYS A 163 -12.93 -14.86 -22.89
CA LYS A 163 -12.09 -14.26 -23.92
C LYS A 163 -11.67 -15.24 -25.03
N ARG A 164 -12.36 -16.33 -25.19
CA ARG A 164 -12.09 -17.35 -26.21
C ARG A 164 -12.13 -16.81 -27.63
N ALA A 165 -13.04 -15.88 -27.93
CA ALA A 165 -13.15 -15.30 -29.27
C ALA A 165 -11.95 -14.42 -29.59
N ASP A 166 -11.51 -13.60 -28.62
CA ASP A 166 -10.33 -12.74 -28.78
C ASP A 166 -9.05 -13.60 -28.98
N LEU A 167 -8.88 -14.69 -28.22
CA LEU A 167 -7.76 -15.63 -28.41
C LEU A 167 -7.74 -16.22 -29.81
N ARG A 168 -8.89 -16.71 -30.31
CA ARG A 168 -8.99 -17.25 -31.69
C ARG A 168 -8.67 -16.23 -32.76
N GLU A 169 -9.08 -14.97 -32.56
CA GLU A 169 -8.77 -13.90 -33.49
C GLU A 169 -7.25 -13.69 -33.59
N ILE A 170 -6.54 -13.67 -32.44
CA ILE A 170 -5.08 -13.56 -32.41
C ILE A 170 -4.44 -14.77 -33.11
N GLU A 171 -4.86 -16.00 -32.79
CA GLU A 171 -4.34 -17.21 -33.42
C GLU A 171 -4.49 -17.19 -34.94
N GLN A 172 -5.65 -16.78 -35.46
CA GLN A 172 -5.92 -16.68 -36.89
C GLN A 172 -5.14 -15.55 -37.55
N ARG A 173 -5.03 -14.40 -36.89
CA ARG A 173 -4.35 -13.21 -37.43
C ARG A 173 -2.85 -13.43 -37.61
N TYR A 174 -2.22 -14.10 -36.65
CA TYR A 174 -0.76 -14.29 -36.61
C TYR A 174 -0.33 -15.72 -36.97
N GLY A 175 -1.23 -16.65 -37.23
CA GLY A 175 -0.91 -18.03 -37.56
C GLY A 175 -0.21 -18.80 -36.43
N VAL A 176 -0.57 -18.51 -35.18
CA VAL A 176 0.03 -19.11 -33.98
C VAL A 176 -1.02 -19.93 -33.21
N THR A 177 -0.55 -20.81 -32.33
CA THR A 177 -1.39 -21.49 -31.34
C THR A 177 -1.07 -20.96 -29.95
N VAL A 178 -2.10 -20.64 -29.18
CA VAL A 178 -1.94 -20.12 -27.80
C VAL A 178 -2.27 -21.19 -26.78
N GLU A 179 -1.28 -21.55 -25.98
CA GLU A 179 -1.44 -22.44 -24.81
C GLU A 179 -1.53 -21.58 -23.54
N VAL A 180 -2.63 -21.69 -22.80
CA VAL A 180 -2.80 -21.03 -21.51
C VAL A 180 -2.60 -22.05 -20.41
N VAL A 181 -1.56 -21.86 -19.59
CA VAL A 181 -1.16 -22.75 -18.51
C VAL A 181 -1.48 -22.08 -17.17
N PRO A 182 -2.32 -22.69 -16.33
CA PRO A 182 -2.54 -22.20 -14.98
C PRO A 182 -1.29 -22.47 -14.12
N GLU A 183 -0.64 -21.42 -13.62
CA GLU A 183 0.57 -21.48 -12.77
C GLU A 183 0.21 -21.29 -11.29
N GLY A 184 -0.78 -22.02 -10.77
CA GLY A 184 -1.11 -22.10 -9.35
C GLY A 184 -1.58 -20.79 -8.71
N GLU A 185 -1.31 -20.67 -7.41
CA GLU A 185 -1.67 -19.52 -6.57
C GLU A 185 -0.61 -18.40 -6.57
N GLU A 186 0.40 -18.45 -7.43
CA GLU A 186 1.28 -17.30 -7.67
C GLU A 186 0.51 -16.22 -8.40
N GLU A 187 -0.52 -15.81 -7.74
CA GLU A 187 -1.44 -14.79 -8.15
C GLU A 187 -0.78 -13.45 -7.96
N GLY A 188 -0.97 -12.61 -8.83
CA GLY A 188 -0.46 -11.29 -8.90
C GLY A 188 -0.21 -10.95 -10.35
N ALA A 189 0.52 -9.93 -10.60
CA ALA A 189 0.82 -9.43 -11.93
C ALA A 189 1.85 -10.31 -12.70
N LYS A 190 2.33 -11.41 -12.11
CA LYS A 190 3.34 -12.27 -12.74
C LYS A 190 2.68 -13.17 -13.75
N MET A 191 2.85 -12.83 -15.01
CA MET A 191 2.53 -13.67 -16.14
C MET A 191 3.84 -14.04 -16.81
N SER A 192 4.03 -15.32 -17.13
CA SER A 192 5.14 -15.80 -17.95
C SER A 192 4.68 -15.94 -19.39
N ILE A 193 5.51 -15.57 -20.35
CA ILE A 193 5.24 -15.78 -21.77
C ILE A 193 6.48 -16.31 -22.46
N SER A 194 6.30 -17.33 -23.28
CA SER A 194 7.36 -17.91 -24.10
C SER A 194 6.82 -18.29 -25.46
N SER A 195 7.65 -18.18 -26.47
CA SER A 195 7.38 -18.53 -27.88
C SER A 195 8.40 -19.53 -28.38
#